data_e2e21f2839058593a55d48097b03c8ec
#
_entry.id   e2e21f2839058593a55d48097b03c8ec
#
_cell.length_a   1.000
_cell.length_b   1.000
_cell.length_c   1.000
_cell.angle_alpha   90.00
_cell.angle_beta   90.00
_cell.angle_gamma   90.00
#
_symmetry.space_group_name_H-M   'P 1'
#
loop_
_entity.id
_entity.type
_entity.pdbx_description
1 polymer ?
#
loop_
_entity_poly.entity_id
_entity_poly.type
_entity_poly.pdbx_seq_one_letter_code
_entity_poly.pdbx_strand_id
1 'polypeptide(L)'
;MILISHRGNTNGKFESYENEPMYIDNAISDGFDVEIDVWMTDGQLFLGHDKPQYGVSQHWFSERLQHLWIHCKNIEALEWFNMLNSYHYFWHEEDTLTLTSKGVVWAYPGKQPIKGSIAVMPEIHNDNLDECIGICSDYINDYK
;
A
#
# COMPACT_ATOMS: atom_id res chain seq x y z
N MET A 1 1.23 13.23 -10.23
CA MET A 1 0.79 12.74 -8.90
C MET A 1 0.77 11.23 -8.92
N ILE A 2 1.29 10.58 -7.89
CA ILE A 2 1.27 9.12 -7.77
C ILE A 2 -0.12 8.71 -7.29
N LEU A 3 -0.75 7.78 -8.00
CA LEU A 3 -2.08 7.27 -7.64
C LEU A 3 -1.95 5.82 -7.20
N ILE A 4 -2.33 5.55 -5.94
CA ILE A 4 -2.15 4.27 -5.29
C ILE A 4 -3.52 3.69 -4.92
N SER A 5 -3.83 2.52 -5.45
CA SER A 5 -5.00 1.75 -5.05
C SER A 5 -4.77 1.14 -3.66
N HIS A 6 -5.69 1.32 -2.74
CA HIS A 6 -5.63 0.70 -1.43
C HIS A 6 -6.12 -0.75 -1.53
N ARG A 7 -5.21 -1.70 -1.38
CA ARG A 7 -5.48 -3.15 -1.41
C ARG A 7 -6.13 -3.67 -2.69
N GLY A 8 -5.98 -2.94 -3.81
CA GLY A 8 -6.62 -3.26 -5.08
C GLY A 8 -7.94 -2.53 -5.34
N ASN A 9 -8.48 -1.81 -4.36
CA ASN A 9 -9.71 -1.04 -4.52
C ASN A 9 -9.50 0.15 -5.47
N THR A 10 -10.42 0.34 -6.41
CA THR A 10 -10.36 1.47 -7.35
C THR A 10 -11.64 2.29 -7.38
N ASN A 11 -12.78 1.69 -7.10
CA ASN A 11 -14.11 2.33 -7.15
C ASN A 11 -14.90 2.12 -5.85
N GLY A 12 -14.22 2.02 -4.72
CA GLY A 12 -14.82 1.80 -3.42
C GLY A 12 -14.24 0.58 -2.71
N LYS A 13 -14.58 0.45 -1.45
CA LYS A 13 -14.09 -0.63 -0.59
C LYS A 13 -14.87 -1.93 -0.85
N PHE A 14 -14.17 -2.96 -1.29
CA PHE A 14 -14.70 -4.31 -1.48
C PHE A 14 -13.89 -5.32 -0.67
N GLU A 15 -14.20 -5.46 0.61
CA GLU A 15 -13.40 -6.24 1.58
C GLU A 15 -13.13 -7.68 1.12
N SER A 16 -14.09 -8.33 0.45
CA SER A 16 -13.93 -9.72 -0.01
C SER A 16 -12.90 -9.89 -1.12
N TYR A 17 -12.48 -8.80 -1.78
CA TYR A 17 -11.48 -8.84 -2.84
C TYR A 17 -10.14 -8.22 -2.43
N GLU A 18 -10.11 -7.46 -1.34
CA GLU A 18 -8.89 -6.77 -0.88
C GLU A 18 -7.72 -7.73 -0.72
N ASN A 19 -6.56 -7.32 -1.23
CA ASN A 19 -5.32 -8.11 -1.22
C ASN A 19 -5.34 -9.41 -2.06
N GLU A 20 -6.40 -9.69 -2.80
CA GLU A 20 -6.39 -10.82 -3.74
C GLU A 20 -5.45 -10.52 -4.89
N PRO A 21 -4.53 -11.46 -5.28
CA PRO A 21 -3.54 -11.19 -6.34
C PRO A 21 -4.13 -10.71 -7.66
N MET A 22 -5.24 -11.27 -8.12
CA MET A 22 -5.88 -10.85 -9.37
C MET A 22 -6.48 -9.45 -9.24
N TYR A 23 -7.03 -9.10 -8.09
CA TYR A 23 -7.60 -7.78 -7.81
C TYR A 23 -6.51 -6.69 -7.86
N ILE A 24 -5.33 -7.01 -7.30
CA ILE A 24 -4.13 -6.17 -7.38
C ILE A 24 -3.68 -5.99 -8.82
N ASP A 25 -3.61 -7.08 -9.58
CA ASP A 25 -3.20 -7.04 -10.99
C ASP A 25 -4.14 -6.19 -11.84
N ASN A 26 -5.43 -6.22 -11.57
CA ASN A 26 -6.41 -5.37 -12.24
C ASN A 26 -6.13 -3.89 -11.98
N ALA A 27 -5.85 -3.50 -10.72
CA ALA A 27 -5.52 -2.12 -10.38
C ALA A 27 -4.23 -1.66 -11.08
N ILE A 28 -3.20 -2.51 -11.13
CA ILE A 28 -1.96 -2.22 -11.86
C ILE A 28 -2.23 -2.04 -13.35
N SER A 29 -3.06 -2.91 -13.95
CA SER A 29 -3.44 -2.81 -15.36
C SER A 29 -4.21 -1.53 -15.68
N ASP A 30 -4.95 -1.00 -14.70
CA ASP A 30 -5.67 0.27 -14.82
C ASP A 30 -4.74 1.49 -14.65
N GLY A 31 -3.46 1.27 -14.37
CA GLY A 31 -2.44 2.31 -14.31
C GLY A 31 -2.15 2.83 -12.91
N PHE A 32 -2.56 2.13 -11.87
CA PHE A 32 -2.28 2.50 -10.48
C PHE A 32 -1.10 1.74 -9.90
N ASP A 33 -0.42 2.35 -8.94
CA ASP A 33 0.35 1.60 -7.94
C ASP A 33 -0.63 0.97 -6.96
N VAL A 34 -0.16 0.04 -6.13
CA VAL A 34 -1.03 -0.64 -5.16
C VAL A 34 -0.34 -0.74 -3.80
N GLU A 35 -1.05 -0.33 -2.76
CA GLU A 35 -0.69 -0.65 -1.39
C GLU A 35 -1.24 -2.04 -1.05
N ILE A 36 -0.39 -2.88 -0.46
CA ILE A 36 -0.72 -4.28 -0.13
C ILE A 36 -0.28 -4.62 1.29
N ASP A 37 -1.03 -5.48 1.96
CA ASP A 37 -0.70 -6.01 3.28
C ASP A 37 0.02 -7.34 3.15
N VAL A 38 1.22 -7.46 3.72
CA VAL A 38 2.09 -8.64 3.54
C VAL A 38 2.51 -9.25 4.87
N TRP A 39 2.38 -10.57 4.94
CA TRP A 39 2.84 -11.42 6.02
C TRP A 39 3.92 -12.37 5.51
N MET A 40 4.85 -12.72 6.39
CA MET A 40 5.72 -13.87 6.18
C MET A 40 5.52 -14.84 7.34
N THR A 41 5.22 -16.10 7.03
CA THR A 41 4.97 -17.13 8.02
C THR A 41 5.71 -18.39 7.60
N ASP A 42 6.60 -18.89 8.45
CA ASP A 42 7.42 -20.09 8.17
C ASP A 42 8.15 -19.99 6.82
N GLY A 43 8.70 -18.83 6.51
CA GLY A 43 9.44 -18.57 5.26
C GLY A 43 8.57 -18.41 4.01
N GLN A 44 7.24 -18.38 4.15
CA GLN A 44 6.31 -18.21 3.04
C GLN A 44 5.61 -16.85 3.10
N LEU A 45 5.42 -16.23 1.94
CA LEU A 45 4.79 -14.92 1.80
C LEU A 45 3.29 -15.04 1.55
N PHE A 46 2.53 -14.20 2.24
CA PHE A 46 1.07 -14.13 2.11
C PHE A 46 0.61 -12.68 2.03
N LEU A 47 -0.49 -12.46 1.32
CA LEU A 47 -1.24 -11.21 1.34
C LEU A 47 -2.47 -11.35 2.23
N GLY A 48 -2.90 -10.26 2.86
CA GLY A 48 -4.11 -10.21 3.68
C GLY A 48 -4.03 -9.13 4.76
N HIS A 49 -5.16 -8.48 5.07
CA HIS A 49 -5.17 -7.40 6.06
C HIS A 49 -5.14 -7.92 7.49
N ASP A 50 -6.12 -8.77 7.85
CA ASP A 50 -6.28 -9.24 9.23
C ASP A 50 -5.48 -10.51 9.54
N LYS A 51 -5.12 -11.26 8.51
CA LYS A 51 -4.43 -12.55 8.62
C LYS A 51 -3.73 -12.89 7.30
N PRO A 52 -2.75 -13.82 7.31
CA PRO A 52 -2.23 -14.41 6.08
C PRO A 52 -3.37 -15.11 5.34
N GLN A 53 -3.67 -14.67 4.13
CA GLN A 53 -4.84 -15.13 3.39
C GLN A 53 -4.51 -15.72 2.03
N TYR A 54 -3.69 -15.03 1.23
CA TYR A 54 -3.33 -15.45 -0.12
C TYR A 54 -1.84 -15.73 -0.21
N GLY A 55 -1.46 -16.99 -0.44
CA GLY A 55 -0.06 -17.37 -0.65
C GLY A 55 0.46 -16.84 -1.98
N VAL A 56 1.63 -16.20 -1.96
CA VAL A 56 2.29 -15.69 -3.17
C VAL A 56 3.77 -16.01 -3.14
N SER A 57 4.38 -16.15 -4.33
CA SER A 57 5.81 -16.43 -4.46
C SER A 57 6.65 -15.15 -4.39
N GLN A 58 7.95 -15.30 -4.15
CA GLN A 58 8.89 -14.19 -4.27
C GLN A 58 8.88 -13.61 -5.69
N HIS A 59 8.71 -14.46 -6.69
CA HIS A 59 8.63 -14.05 -8.09
C HIS A 59 7.44 -13.14 -8.36
N TRP A 60 6.29 -13.41 -7.73
CA TRP A 60 5.12 -12.53 -7.82
C TRP A 60 5.45 -11.09 -7.41
N PHE A 61 6.20 -10.92 -6.32
CA PHE A 61 6.66 -9.61 -5.86
C PHE A 61 7.65 -8.96 -6.83
N SER A 62 8.63 -9.72 -7.31
CA SER A 62 9.68 -9.17 -8.19
C SER A 62 9.12 -8.67 -9.53
N GLU A 63 8.10 -9.32 -10.06
CA GLU A 63 7.43 -8.89 -11.29
C GLU A 63 6.67 -7.56 -11.13
N ARG A 64 6.30 -7.20 -9.90
CA ARG A 64 5.49 -6.02 -9.58
C ARG A 64 6.25 -4.97 -8.76
N LEU A 65 7.56 -5.14 -8.64
CA LEU A 65 8.45 -4.35 -7.77
C LEU A 65 8.19 -2.85 -7.81
N GLN A 66 7.95 -2.29 -9.00
CA GLN A 66 7.83 -0.85 -9.20
C GLN A 66 6.45 -0.30 -8.84
N HIS A 67 5.48 -1.18 -8.62
CA HIS A 67 4.08 -0.78 -8.38
C HIS A 67 3.61 -1.01 -6.94
N LEU A 68 4.43 -1.68 -6.11
CA LEU A 68 4.00 -2.10 -4.79
C LEU A 68 4.46 -1.14 -3.69
N TRP A 69 3.51 -0.76 -2.84
CA TRP A 69 3.72 -0.09 -1.57
C TRP A 69 3.35 -1.07 -0.47
N ILE A 70 4.35 -1.63 0.20
CA ILE A 70 4.19 -2.82 1.03
C ILE A 70 4.04 -2.46 2.50
N HIS A 71 2.85 -2.70 3.06
CA HIS A 71 2.59 -2.63 4.48
C HIS A 71 2.95 -3.98 5.10
N CYS A 72 4.07 -4.02 5.84
CA CYS A 72 4.49 -5.23 6.55
C CYS A 72 3.58 -5.44 7.76
N LYS A 73 2.96 -6.62 7.85
CA LYS A 73 1.97 -6.93 8.89
C LYS A 73 2.54 -7.70 10.07
N ASN A 74 3.72 -8.33 9.91
CA ASN A 74 4.41 -8.97 11.00
C ASN A 74 5.92 -8.73 10.92
N ILE A 75 6.61 -9.02 12.01
CA ILE A 75 8.05 -8.76 12.14
C ILE A 75 8.85 -9.56 11.10
N GLU A 76 8.46 -10.80 10.84
CA GLU A 76 9.12 -11.65 9.87
C GLU A 76 9.09 -11.04 8.45
N ALA A 77 7.95 -10.47 8.03
CA ALA A 77 7.84 -9.76 6.76
C ALA A 77 8.73 -8.51 6.74
N LEU A 78 8.70 -7.71 7.82
CA LEU A 78 9.51 -6.50 7.92
C LEU A 78 11.00 -6.82 7.80
N GLU A 79 11.48 -7.84 8.51
CA GLU A 79 12.89 -8.29 8.45
C GLU A 79 13.26 -8.71 7.02
N TRP A 80 12.40 -9.45 6.35
CA TRP A 80 12.66 -9.96 5.02
C TRP A 80 12.79 -8.84 3.99
N PHE A 81 11.84 -7.89 3.97
CA PHE A 81 11.91 -6.76 3.06
C PHE A 81 13.06 -5.80 3.37
N ASN A 82 13.37 -5.60 4.66
CA ASN A 82 14.51 -4.78 5.08
C ASN A 82 15.84 -5.39 4.64
N MET A 83 15.98 -6.70 4.69
CA MET A 83 17.19 -7.40 4.25
C MET A 83 17.40 -7.26 2.74
N LEU A 84 16.33 -7.36 1.93
CA LEU A 84 16.41 -7.21 0.48
C LEU A 84 16.69 -5.76 0.04
N ASN A 85 16.13 -4.80 0.75
CA ASN A 85 16.29 -3.35 0.55
C ASN A 85 16.02 -2.86 -0.90
N SER A 86 15.22 -3.58 -1.66
CA SER A 86 14.85 -3.21 -3.05
C SER A 86 13.39 -2.81 -3.20
N TYR A 87 12.54 -3.19 -2.26
CA TYR A 87 11.12 -2.91 -2.26
C TYR A 87 10.80 -1.61 -1.52
N HIS A 88 9.63 -1.04 -1.82
CA HIS A 88 9.08 0.10 -1.11
C HIS A 88 8.14 -0.43 -0.02
N TYR A 89 8.57 -0.40 1.23
CA TYR A 89 7.83 -0.99 2.34
C TYR A 89 7.75 -0.05 3.53
N PHE A 90 6.85 -0.33 4.45
CA PHE A 90 6.70 0.41 5.69
C PHE A 90 6.06 -0.46 6.78
N TRP A 91 6.23 -0.02 8.02
CA TRP A 91 5.56 -0.56 9.21
C TRP A 91 4.59 0.49 9.74
N HIS A 92 3.38 0.08 10.09
CA HIS A 92 2.39 0.95 10.70
C HIS A 92 1.47 0.15 11.61
N GLU A 93 1.12 0.73 12.76
CA GLU A 93 0.12 0.17 13.68
C GLU A 93 -0.98 1.19 13.91
N GLU A 94 -0.88 2.01 14.96
CA GLU A 94 -1.90 3.00 15.33
C GLU A 94 -1.45 4.45 15.10
N ASP A 95 -0.30 4.63 14.47
CA ASP A 95 0.25 5.95 14.19
C ASP A 95 -0.59 6.70 13.16
N THR A 96 -0.56 8.03 13.23
CA THR A 96 -1.19 8.89 12.21
C THR A 96 -0.25 9.22 11.06
N LEU A 97 1.05 8.97 11.23
CA LEU A 97 2.11 9.17 10.25
C LEU A 97 3.10 8.01 10.34
N THR A 98 3.64 7.61 9.20
CA THR A 98 4.79 6.71 9.17
C THR A 98 5.73 7.11 8.03
N LEU A 99 6.96 6.64 8.09
CA LEU A 99 7.97 6.89 7.06
C LEU A 99 8.23 5.58 6.31
N THR A 100 8.13 5.62 4.98
CA THR A 100 8.42 4.44 4.17
C THR A 100 9.92 4.21 4.04
N SER A 101 10.31 3.02 3.59
CA SER A 101 11.71 2.64 3.38
C SER A 101 12.46 3.53 2.37
N LYS A 102 11.72 4.24 1.52
CA LYS A 102 12.29 5.19 0.55
C LYS A 102 12.15 6.65 0.99
N GLY A 103 11.84 6.89 2.25
CA GLY A 103 11.79 8.24 2.82
C GLY A 103 10.56 9.05 2.47
N VAL A 104 9.47 8.42 2.07
CA VAL A 104 8.19 9.08 1.80
C VAL A 104 7.32 9.06 3.06
N VAL A 105 6.76 10.22 3.44
CA VAL A 105 5.82 10.29 4.54
C VAL A 105 4.47 9.71 4.09
N TRP A 106 3.99 8.70 4.80
CA TRP A 106 2.70 8.07 4.61
C TRP A 106 1.74 8.62 5.66
N ALA A 107 0.82 9.48 5.25
CA ALA A 107 0.02 10.29 6.17
C ALA A 107 -1.45 9.89 6.15
N TYR A 108 -1.95 9.43 7.30
CA TYR A 108 -3.33 9.03 7.47
C TYR A 108 -4.28 10.24 7.49
N PRO A 109 -5.61 10.01 7.34
CA PRO A 109 -6.58 11.11 7.14
C PRO A 109 -6.49 12.21 8.18
N GLY A 110 -6.65 13.46 7.74
CA GLY A 110 -6.67 14.63 8.60
C GLY A 110 -5.30 15.23 8.91
N LYS A 111 -4.22 14.76 8.26
CA LYS A 111 -2.85 15.24 8.53
C LYS A 111 -2.30 16.18 7.45
N GLN A 112 -2.94 16.26 6.31
CA GLN A 112 -2.50 17.14 5.23
C GLN A 112 -2.77 18.64 5.56
N PRO A 113 -1.99 19.59 5.00
CA PRO A 113 -0.95 19.39 3.99
C PRO A 113 0.41 18.98 4.58
N ILE A 114 1.08 18.01 3.95
CA ILE A 114 2.45 17.63 4.28
C ILE A 114 3.25 17.54 2.97
N LYS A 115 4.30 18.33 2.87
CA LYS A 115 5.12 18.40 1.66
C LYS A 115 5.77 17.05 1.35
N GLY A 116 5.57 16.56 0.11
CA GLY A 116 6.20 15.36 -0.39
C GLY A 116 5.64 14.05 0.19
N SER A 117 4.44 14.09 0.76
CA SER A 117 3.79 12.93 1.36
C SER A 117 2.83 12.21 0.41
N ILE A 118 2.41 11.02 0.84
CA ILE A 118 1.22 10.35 0.32
C ILE A 118 0.04 10.66 1.27
N ALA A 119 -1.04 11.18 0.72
CA ALA A 119 -2.29 11.38 1.45
C ALA A 119 -3.11 10.09 1.41
N VAL A 120 -3.35 9.48 2.57
CA VAL A 120 -4.11 8.22 2.68
C VAL A 120 -5.57 8.55 2.98
N MET A 121 -6.49 8.03 2.17
CA MET A 121 -7.94 8.25 2.30
C MET A 121 -8.30 9.73 2.54
N PRO A 122 -7.80 10.66 1.70
CA PRO A 122 -8.01 12.09 1.92
C PRO A 122 -9.48 12.50 1.90
N GLU A 123 -10.34 11.72 1.26
CA GLU A 123 -11.78 11.95 1.20
C GLU A 123 -12.47 11.91 2.57
N ILE A 124 -11.90 11.21 3.55
CA ILE A 124 -12.51 11.08 4.88
C ILE A 124 -12.61 12.43 5.60
N HIS A 125 -11.58 13.26 5.46
CA HIS A 125 -11.52 14.59 6.11
C HIS A 125 -11.43 15.74 5.13
N ASN A 126 -11.63 15.49 3.84
CA ASN A 126 -11.47 16.47 2.78
C ASN A 126 -10.11 17.19 2.88
N ASP A 127 -9.04 16.38 2.92
CA ASP A 127 -7.68 16.85 3.14
C ASP A 127 -7.19 17.76 2.00
N ASN A 128 -6.37 18.75 2.34
CA ASN A 128 -5.71 19.62 1.36
C ASN A 128 -4.55 18.85 0.67
N LEU A 129 -4.63 18.68 -0.64
CA LEU A 129 -3.68 17.89 -1.42
C LEU A 129 -2.56 18.69 -2.10
N ASP A 130 -2.48 20.01 -1.85
CA ASP A 130 -1.56 20.90 -2.59
C ASP A 130 -0.08 20.54 -2.43
N GLU A 131 0.31 19.95 -1.31
CA GLU A 131 1.70 19.65 -0.97
C GLU A 131 2.07 18.17 -1.12
N CYS A 132 1.08 17.28 -1.25
CA CYS A 132 1.36 15.85 -1.38
C CYS A 132 1.85 15.49 -2.78
N ILE A 133 2.59 14.38 -2.89
CA ILE A 133 3.07 13.85 -4.17
C ILE A 133 2.22 12.70 -4.68
N GLY A 134 1.33 12.18 -3.86
CA GLY A 134 0.44 11.08 -4.25
C GLY A 134 -0.68 10.86 -3.27
N ILE A 135 -1.59 10.00 -3.68
CA ILE A 135 -2.81 9.65 -2.94
C ILE A 135 -2.94 8.14 -2.90
N CYS A 136 -3.34 7.61 -1.73
CA CYS A 136 -3.77 6.22 -1.58
C CYS A 136 -5.23 6.20 -1.14
N SER A 137 -6.10 5.59 -1.93
CA SER A 137 -7.55 5.60 -1.66
C SER A 137 -8.24 4.34 -2.17
N ASP A 138 -9.36 4.00 -1.54
CA ASP A 138 -10.31 2.99 -2.04
C ASP A 138 -11.06 3.50 -3.29
N TYR A 139 -11.09 4.81 -3.49
CA TYR A 139 -11.77 5.49 -4.60
C TYR A 139 -10.77 6.13 -5.56
N ILE A 140 -9.65 5.48 -5.81
CA ILE A 140 -8.52 6.10 -6.52
C ILE A 140 -8.86 6.53 -7.95
N ASN A 141 -9.87 5.93 -8.58
CA ASN A 141 -10.36 6.38 -9.88
C ASN A 141 -10.88 7.81 -9.87
N ASP A 142 -11.38 8.30 -8.74
CA ASP A 142 -11.92 9.65 -8.61
C ASP A 142 -10.82 10.73 -8.67
N TYR A 143 -9.56 10.32 -8.56
CA TYR A 143 -8.40 11.22 -8.57
C TYR A 143 -7.64 11.22 -9.90
N LYS A 144 -8.12 10.50 -10.89
CA LYS A 144 -7.53 10.47 -12.25
C LYS A 144 -7.62 11.82 -12.97
#